data_f7740364fc10e6a5985bc2a408d6ad5c
#
_entry.id   f7740364fc10e6a5985bc2a408d6ad5c
#
_cell.length_a   1.000
_cell.length_b   1.000
_cell.length_c   1.000
_cell.angle_alpha   90.00
_cell.angle_beta   90.00
_cell.angle_gamma   90.00
#
_symmetry.space_group_name_H-M   'P 1'
#
loop_
_entity.id
_entity.type
_entity.pdbx_description
1 polymer ?
#
loop_
_entity_poly.entity_id
_entity_poly.type
_entity_poly.pdbx_seq_one_letter_code
_entity_poly.pdbx_strand_id
1 'polypeptide(L)'
;GSNLNIEMLDPIVDRSSMGEQKEVFLGVQIPEVQGSFIKLCSAIGNKNITEFSYRMDDSSTAKVFLGLELESKQKKEWSIKSLKKKFSVIDLSEDEVSKVHLRHMSGGRGPAFNGEEYEEIYMVDFPEKPGALLFFLESLGNQWNISLFHYKNQGALYGGALIGFKVKKNSKKKLEQKLISIGFPFTNQTSSKAYQAFLK
;
A
#
# COMPACT_ATOMS: atom_id res chain seq x y z
N GLY A 1 21.81 -30.90 16.36
CA GLY A 1 20.65 -30.35 15.73
C GLY A 1 20.67 -28.83 15.84
N SER A 2 21.00 -28.14 14.74
CA SER A 2 20.99 -26.69 14.70
C SER A 2 19.53 -26.25 14.52
N ASN A 3 18.92 -25.69 15.57
CA ASN A 3 17.70 -24.92 15.46
C ASN A 3 18.03 -23.64 14.70
N LEU A 4 17.78 -23.62 13.39
CA LEU A 4 17.69 -22.37 12.66
C LEU A 4 16.45 -21.63 13.17
N ASN A 5 16.65 -20.51 13.83
CA ASN A 5 15.58 -19.67 14.31
C ASN A 5 14.73 -19.23 13.11
N ILE A 6 13.41 -19.34 13.21
CA ILE A 6 12.44 -18.93 12.17
C ILE A 6 12.67 -17.46 11.79
N GLU A 7 13.11 -16.61 12.72
CA GLU A 7 13.48 -15.20 12.46
C GLU A 7 14.68 -15.03 11.51
N MET A 8 15.54 -16.05 11.35
CA MET A 8 16.62 -16.04 10.37
C MET A 8 16.20 -16.49 8.97
N LEU A 9 15.05 -17.15 8.84
CA LEU A 9 14.55 -17.61 7.54
C LEU A 9 13.89 -16.48 6.76
N ASP A 10 13.24 -15.52 7.43
CA ASP A 10 12.61 -14.37 6.76
C ASP A 10 13.58 -13.53 5.90
N PRO A 11 14.77 -13.17 6.37
CA PRO A 11 15.75 -12.47 5.52
C PRO A 11 16.32 -13.34 4.39
N ILE A 12 16.37 -14.66 4.57
CA ILE A 12 16.89 -15.60 3.56
C ILE A 12 15.85 -15.81 2.46
N VAL A 13 14.58 -15.91 2.81
CA VAL A 13 13.46 -16.00 1.85
C VAL A 13 13.32 -14.70 1.07
N ASP A 14 13.38 -13.54 1.73
CA ASP A 14 13.38 -12.23 1.08
C ASP A 14 14.57 -12.09 0.09
N ARG A 15 15.76 -12.54 0.47
CA ARG A 15 16.95 -12.51 -0.41
C ARG A 15 16.88 -13.51 -1.56
N SER A 16 16.26 -14.68 -1.39
CA SER A 16 16.10 -15.64 -2.48
C SER A 16 15.12 -15.18 -3.54
N SER A 17 14.02 -14.53 -3.14
CA SER A 17 13.05 -13.90 -4.05
C SER A 17 13.68 -12.75 -4.84
N MET A 18 14.54 -11.95 -4.22
CA MET A 18 15.33 -10.89 -4.86
C MET A 18 16.35 -11.45 -5.87
N GLY A 19 17.00 -12.60 -5.56
CA GLY A 19 17.98 -13.24 -6.43
C GLY A 19 17.42 -13.74 -7.76
N GLU A 20 16.14 -14.09 -7.80
CA GLU A 20 15.46 -14.57 -9.01
C GLU A 20 14.82 -13.45 -9.85
N GLN A 21 14.96 -12.17 -9.46
CA GLN A 21 14.37 -11.00 -10.14
C GLN A 21 12.86 -11.13 -10.41
N LYS A 22 12.16 -11.84 -9.55
CA LYS A 22 10.70 -12.00 -9.61
C LYS A 22 9.95 -10.80 -9.06
N GLU A 23 10.60 -9.96 -8.26
CA GLU A 23 10.02 -8.79 -7.66
C GLU A 23 10.65 -7.51 -8.22
N VAL A 24 9.81 -6.51 -8.47
CA VAL A 24 10.25 -5.16 -8.85
C VAL A 24 9.72 -4.14 -7.88
N PHE A 25 10.53 -3.14 -7.56
CA PHE A 25 10.15 -2.00 -6.75
C PHE A 25 10.10 -0.73 -7.59
N LEU A 26 8.99 -0.01 -7.49
CA LEU A 26 8.72 1.18 -8.29
C LEU A 26 8.33 2.35 -7.38
N GLY A 27 8.89 3.52 -7.65
CA GLY A 27 8.35 4.79 -7.19
C GLY A 27 7.39 5.33 -8.25
N VAL A 28 6.13 5.55 -7.89
CA VAL A 28 5.10 6.03 -8.81
C VAL A 28 4.53 7.35 -8.31
N GLN A 29 4.50 8.37 -9.16
CA GLN A 29 3.80 9.61 -8.86
C GLN A 29 2.42 9.60 -9.51
N ILE A 30 1.40 9.91 -8.73
CA ILE A 30 0.00 10.02 -9.16
C ILE A 30 -0.56 11.37 -8.70
N PRO A 31 -1.58 11.94 -9.36
CA PRO A 31 -2.28 13.11 -8.84
C PRO A 31 -2.89 12.84 -7.46
N GLU A 32 -2.79 13.79 -6.53
CA GLU A 32 -3.42 13.70 -5.19
C GLU A 32 -4.91 14.06 -5.29
N VAL A 33 -5.66 13.24 -6.04
CA VAL A 33 -7.11 13.38 -6.22
C VAL A 33 -7.82 12.05 -6.07
N GLN A 34 -9.07 12.10 -5.69
CA GLN A 34 -9.91 10.90 -5.55
C GLN A 34 -9.91 10.05 -6.83
N GLY A 35 -9.83 8.73 -6.67
CA GLY A 35 -9.79 7.78 -7.77
C GLY A 35 -8.41 7.51 -8.38
N SER A 36 -7.37 8.25 -7.98
CA SER A 36 -6.00 8.04 -8.51
C SER A 36 -5.45 6.65 -8.16
N PHE A 37 -5.75 6.12 -6.97
CA PHE A 37 -5.37 4.74 -6.60
C PHE A 37 -6.06 3.69 -7.47
N ILE A 38 -7.36 3.86 -7.75
CA ILE A 38 -8.10 2.95 -8.64
C ILE A 38 -7.46 2.96 -10.04
N LYS A 39 -7.12 4.13 -10.57
CA LYS A 39 -6.45 4.26 -11.86
C LYS A 39 -5.08 3.57 -11.89
N LEU A 40 -4.31 3.72 -10.81
CA LEU A 40 -3.02 3.05 -10.67
C LEU A 40 -3.19 1.53 -10.60
N CYS A 41 -4.05 1.03 -9.71
CA CYS A 41 -4.30 -0.41 -9.56
C CYS A 41 -4.90 -1.03 -10.83
N SER A 42 -5.79 -0.32 -11.53
CA SER A 42 -6.32 -0.77 -12.83
C SER A 42 -5.21 -0.86 -13.90
N ALA A 43 -4.23 0.05 -13.88
CA ALA A 43 -3.10 0.00 -14.80
C ALA A 43 -2.12 -1.13 -14.47
N ILE A 44 -1.98 -1.50 -13.19
CA ILE A 44 -1.23 -2.68 -12.73
C ILE A 44 -1.93 -3.97 -13.19
N GLY A 45 -3.26 -3.99 -13.16
CA GLY A 45 -4.08 -5.15 -13.52
C GLY A 45 -3.99 -6.27 -12.47
N ASN A 46 -4.09 -7.53 -12.94
CA ASN A 46 -4.08 -8.72 -12.09
C ASN A 46 -2.68 -9.19 -11.65
N LYS A 47 -1.71 -8.27 -11.50
CA LYS A 47 -0.40 -8.62 -10.95
C LYS A 47 -0.48 -8.70 -9.43
N ASN A 48 0.34 -9.57 -8.84
CA ASN A 48 0.47 -9.63 -7.41
C ASN A 48 1.23 -8.41 -6.90
N ILE A 49 0.57 -7.61 -6.05
CA ILE A 49 1.18 -6.48 -5.36
C ILE A 49 1.78 -7.04 -4.08
N THR A 50 3.09 -6.95 -3.95
CA THR A 50 3.83 -7.43 -2.78
C THR A 50 3.99 -6.34 -1.73
N GLU A 51 4.06 -5.09 -2.16
CA GLU A 51 4.15 -3.94 -1.26
C GLU A 51 3.42 -2.72 -1.85
N PHE A 52 2.76 -1.96 -1.00
CA PHE A 52 2.13 -0.70 -1.36
C PHE A 52 2.24 0.26 -0.17
N SER A 53 3.00 1.33 -0.32
CA SER A 53 3.18 2.34 0.72
C SER A 53 2.87 3.73 0.20
N TYR A 54 2.00 4.42 0.91
CA TYR A 54 1.58 5.78 0.62
C TYR A 54 1.24 6.53 1.90
N ARG A 55 1.60 7.80 1.96
CA ARG A 55 1.15 8.76 2.96
C ARG A 55 0.75 10.05 2.27
N MET A 56 -0.43 10.57 2.57
CA MET A 56 -0.86 11.89 2.12
C MET A 56 0.01 12.97 2.73
N ASP A 57 0.43 13.89 1.91
CA ASP A 57 1.05 15.15 2.31
C ASP A 57 0.26 16.34 1.71
N ASP A 58 0.75 17.57 1.90
CA ASP A 58 0.09 18.76 1.37
C ASP A 58 0.44 19.05 -0.10
N SER A 59 1.08 18.11 -0.80
CA SER A 59 1.43 18.26 -2.20
C SER A 59 0.26 17.92 -3.13
N SER A 60 0.32 18.42 -4.36
CA SER A 60 -0.65 18.07 -5.41
C SER A 60 -0.41 16.70 -6.05
N THR A 61 0.69 16.04 -5.68
CA THR A 61 1.09 14.75 -6.21
C THR A 61 1.39 13.77 -5.09
N ALA A 62 0.79 12.59 -5.17
CA ALA A 62 1.08 11.47 -4.28
C ALA A 62 2.28 10.68 -4.77
N LYS A 63 3.16 10.28 -3.85
CA LYS A 63 4.27 9.37 -4.09
C LYS A 63 3.92 8.00 -3.52
N VAL A 64 3.83 7.01 -4.39
CA VAL A 64 3.52 5.62 -4.03
C VAL A 64 4.76 4.77 -4.19
N PHE A 65 5.15 4.05 -3.15
CA PHE A 65 6.11 2.96 -3.25
C PHE A 65 5.37 1.66 -3.53
N LEU A 66 5.75 0.95 -4.59
CA LEU A 66 5.05 -0.20 -5.11
C LEU A 66 6.00 -1.37 -5.33
N GLY A 67 5.73 -2.52 -4.71
CA GLY A 67 6.33 -3.81 -5.02
C GLY A 67 5.39 -4.66 -5.86
N LEU A 68 5.91 -5.26 -6.92
CA LEU A 68 5.17 -6.14 -7.82
C LEU A 68 5.92 -7.44 -8.03
N GLU A 69 5.23 -8.57 -7.91
CA GLU A 69 5.73 -9.86 -8.34
C GLU A 69 5.49 -10.04 -9.84
N LEU A 70 6.54 -10.46 -10.56
CA LEU A 70 6.52 -10.66 -12.00
C LEU A 70 7.08 -12.03 -12.37
N GLU A 71 6.46 -12.67 -13.34
CA GLU A 71 6.81 -14.02 -13.75
C GLU A 71 8.12 -14.09 -14.59
N SER A 72 8.57 -12.99 -15.19
CA SER A 72 9.78 -12.94 -16.03
C SER A 72 10.32 -11.52 -16.21
N LYS A 73 11.62 -11.41 -16.61
CA LYS A 73 12.27 -10.14 -16.98
C LYS A 73 11.55 -9.39 -18.11
N GLN A 74 11.08 -10.10 -19.14
CA GLN A 74 10.36 -9.48 -20.27
C GLN A 74 9.04 -8.85 -19.81
N LYS A 75 8.33 -9.49 -18.86
CA LYS A 75 7.13 -8.93 -18.25
C LYS A 75 7.46 -7.70 -17.38
N LYS A 76 8.66 -7.64 -16.77
CA LYS A 76 9.14 -6.46 -16.04
C LYS A 76 9.20 -5.23 -16.95
N GLU A 77 9.96 -5.31 -18.04
CA GLU A 77 10.16 -4.18 -18.96
C GLU A 77 8.83 -3.70 -19.56
N TRP A 78 7.99 -4.64 -19.99
CA TRP A 78 6.67 -4.32 -20.54
C TRP A 78 5.77 -3.63 -19.50
N SER A 79 5.77 -4.11 -18.26
CA SER A 79 4.96 -3.55 -17.17
C SER A 79 5.39 -2.14 -16.82
N ILE A 80 6.69 -1.90 -16.67
CA ILE A 80 7.26 -0.57 -16.40
C ILE A 80 6.95 0.38 -17.56
N LYS A 81 7.13 -0.06 -18.81
CA LYS A 81 6.83 0.75 -19.99
C LYS A 81 5.34 1.10 -20.10
N SER A 82 4.47 0.17 -19.75
CA SER A 82 3.02 0.41 -19.73
C SER A 82 2.61 1.43 -18.66
N LEU A 83 3.18 1.32 -17.46
CA LEU A 83 2.93 2.28 -16.38
C LEU A 83 3.49 3.67 -16.69
N LYS A 84 4.70 3.75 -17.29
CA LYS A 84 5.33 5.02 -17.71
C LYS A 84 4.52 5.80 -18.74
N LYS A 85 3.63 5.14 -19.49
CA LYS A 85 2.71 5.84 -20.42
C LYS A 85 1.64 6.67 -19.70
N LYS A 86 1.32 6.32 -18.46
CA LYS A 86 0.21 6.92 -17.68
C LYS A 86 0.68 7.70 -16.47
N PHE A 87 1.85 7.36 -15.92
CA PHE A 87 2.37 7.89 -14.67
C PHE A 87 3.87 8.19 -14.77
N SER A 88 4.36 9.07 -13.90
CA SER A 88 5.79 9.21 -13.67
C SER A 88 6.25 8.03 -12.82
N VAL A 89 7.16 7.19 -13.36
CA VAL A 89 7.61 5.94 -12.74
C VAL A 89 9.12 5.87 -12.72
N ILE A 90 9.67 5.56 -11.55
CA ILE A 90 11.09 5.31 -11.32
C ILE A 90 11.24 3.82 -10.97
N ASP A 91 12.14 3.11 -11.65
CA ASP A 91 12.53 1.75 -11.26
C ASP A 91 13.54 1.83 -10.11
N LEU A 92 13.17 1.27 -8.96
CA LEU A 92 13.94 1.26 -7.73
C LEU A 92 14.47 -0.15 -7.41
N SER A 93 14.32 -1.11 -8.32
CA SER A 93 14.64 -2.52 -8.05
C SER A 93 16.11 -2.78 -7.78
N GLU A 94 17.02 -1.92 -8.27
CA GLU A 94 18.45 -2.01 -8.03
C GLU A 94 18.96 -1.00 -6.98
N ASP A 95 18.07 -0.16 -6.45
CA ASP A 95 18.44 0.85 -5.47
C ASP A 95 18.42 0.27 -4.04
N GLU A 96 19.60 0.13 -3.43
CA GLU A 96 19.75 -0.45 -2.08
C GLU A 96 19.05 0.38 -0.99
N VAL A 97 19.06 1.71 -1.11
CA VAL A 97 18.38 2.60 -0.15
C VAL A 97 16.88 2.35 -0.20
N SER A 98 16.33 2.20 -1.41
CA SER A 98 14.91 1.94 -1.60
C SER A 98 14.50 0.58 -1.06
N LYS A 99 15.28 -0.46 -1.32
CA LYS A 99 15.01 -1.83 -0.85
C LYS A 99 14.93 -1.94 0.67
N VAL A 100 15.80 -1.21 1.36
CA VAL A 100 15.96 -1.35 2.82
C VAL A 100 15.24 -0.24 3.58
N HIS A 101 15.30 0.99 3.11
CA HIS A 101 14.93 2.17 3.90
C HIS A 101 13.70 2.93 3.41
N LEU A 102 13.41 2.96 2.10
CA LEU A 102 12.35 3.82 1.56
C LEU A 102 10.97 3.51 2.17
N ARG A 103 10.68 2.24 2.41
CA ARG A 103 9.42 1.82 3.07
C ARG A 103 9.27 2.40 4.48
N HIS A 104 10.37 2.63 5.18
CA HIS A 104 10.36 3.24 6.53
C HIS A 104 10.34 4.77 6.47
N MET A 105 10.72 5.34 5.33
CA MET A 105 10.78 6.80 5.11
C MET A 105 9.52 7.35 4.44
N SER A 106 8.71 6.51 3.80
CA SER A 106 7.42 6.89 3.18
C SER A 106 6.28 7.05 4.20
N GLY A 107 6.62 7.00 5.48
CA GLY A 107 5.76 7.40 6.57
C GLY A 107 6.04 8.85 6.94
N GLY A 108 5.22 9.45 7.72
CA GLY A 108 5.42 10.81 8.21
C GLY A 108 4.15 11.27 8.89
N ARG A 109 4.18 12.48 9.42
CA ARG A 109 2.97 13.09 9.95
C ARG A 109 1.94 13.20 8.83
N GLY A 110 0.69 12.91 9.18
CA GLY A 110 -0.42 13.10 8.27
C GLY A 110 -0.62 14.56 7.88
N PRO A 111 -1.45 14.80 6.87
CA PRO A 111 -1.80 16.16 6.45
C PRO A 111 -2.44 16.92 7.60
N ALA A 112 -2.28 18.23 7.61
CA ALA A 112 -3.00 19.08 8.54
C ALA A 112 -4.51 18.98 8.26
N PHE A 113 -5.30 18.70 9.30
CA PHE A 113 -6.76 18.69 9.20
C PHE A 113 -7.33 20.03 9.66
N ASN A 114 -8.31 20.54 8.95
CA ASN A 114 -8.90 21.88 9.17
C ASN A 114 -9.94 21.95 10.30
N GLY A 115 -9.96 20.98 11.19
CA GLY A 115 -10.88 20.91 12.35
C GLY A 115 -12.29 20.38 12.01
N GLU A 116 -12.70 20.34 10.75
CA GLU A 116 -13.94 19.65 10.32
C GLU A 116 -13.70 18.21 9.89
N GLU A 117 -12.46 17.89 9.57
CA GLU A 117 -11.99 16.61 9.13
C GLU A 117 -10.94 16.05 10.10
N TYR A 118 -10.84 14.75 10.17
CA TYR A 118 -9.87 14.02 10.99
C TYR A 118 -9.52 12.69 10.33
N GLU A 119 -8.51 12.04 10.84
CA GLU A 119 -8.05 10.75 10.31
C GLU A 119 -8.61 9.59 11.15
N GLU A 120 -9.20 8.62 10.47
CA GLU A 120 -9.55 7.31 11.03
C GLU A 120 -8.62 6.25 10.43
N ILE A 121 -8.04 5.44 11.29
CA ILE A 121 -7.08 4.39 10.91
C ILE A 121 -7.70 3.02 11.15
N TYR A 122 -7.58 2.17 10.13
CA TYR A 122 -8.05 0.78 10.19
C TYR A 122 -6.95 -0.18 9.76
N MET A 123 -6.82 -1.28 10.49
CA MET A 123 -6.15 -2.47 10.00
C MET A 123 -7.18 -3.29 9.22
N VAL A 124 -6.89 -3.63 7.97
CA VAL A 124 -7.77 -4.40 7.09
C VAL A 124 -7.01 -5.64 6.63
N ASP A 125 -7.61 -6.81 6.80
CA ASP A 125 -7.02 -8.09 6.38
C ASP A 125 -7.40 -8.38 4.92
N PHE A 126 -6.40 -8.28 4.04
CA PHE A 126 -6.55 -8.59 2.62
C PHE A 126 -6.28 -10.06 2.35
N PRO A 127 -7.12 -10.72 1.53
CA PRO A 127 -6.76 -12.03 1.01
C PRO A 127 -5.56 -11.89 0.08
N GLU A 128 -4.57 -12.75 0.26
CA GLU A 128 -3.34 -12.80 -0.53
C GLU A 128 -3.61 -13.39 -1.93
N LYS A 129 -4.27 -12.61 -2.77
CA LYS A 129 -4.58 -12.96 -4.16
C LYS A 129 -4.48 -11.76 -5.08
N PRO A 130 -4.06 -11.96 -6.34
CA PRO A 130 -4.04 -10.91 -7.35
C PRO A 130 -5.40 -10.21 -7.46
N GLY A 131 -5.38 -8.88 -7.56
CA GLY A 131 -6.59 -8.07 -7.73
C GLY A 131 -7.36 -7.73 -6.44
N ALA A 132 -6.98 -8.28 -5.27
CA ALA A 132 -7.69 -7.99 -4.02
C ALA A 132 -7.68 -6.48 -3.67
N LEU A 133 -6.56 -5.81 -3.89
CA LEU A 133 -6.44 -4.36 -3.66
C LEU A 133 -7.33 -3.58 -4.64
N LEU A 134 -7.35 -3.92 -5.92
CA LEU A 134 -8.22 -3.27 -6.90
C LEU A 134 -9.69 -3.46 -6.54
N PHE A 135 -10.09 -4.68 -6.20
CA PHE A 135 -11.46 -4.99 -5.74
C PHE A 135 -11.86 -4.14 -4.52
N PHE A 136 -10.96 -4.02 -3.53
CA PHE A 136 -11.21 -3.20 -2.35
C PHE A 136 -11.43 -1.73 -2.72
N LEU A 137 -10.54 -1.16 -3.53
CA LEU A 137 -10.60 0.25 -3.93
C LEU A 137 -11.84 0.56 -4.78
N GLU A 138 -12.20 -0.32 -5.74
CA GLU A 138 -13.41 -0.19 -6.55
C GLU A 138 -14.67 -0.30 -5.67
N SER A 139 -14.68 -1.27 -4.76
CA SER A 139 -15.78 -1.43 -3.81
C SER A 139 -15.90 -0.26 -2.85
N LEU A 140 -14.80 0.30 -2.38
CA LEU A 140 -14.77 1.50 -1.54
C LEU A 140 -15.37 2.71 -2.28
N GLY A 141 -15.08 2.82 -3.57
CA GLY A 141 -15.52 3.91 -4.43
C GLY A 141 -14.80 5.23 -4.17
N ASN A 142 -15.25 6.29 -4.85
CA ASN A 142 -14.60 7.62 -4.80
C ASN A 142 -15.15 8.52 -3.68
N GLN A 143 -15.86 7.98 -2.69
CA GLN A 143 -16.43 8.81 -1.62
C GLN A 143 -15.44 9.08 -0.47
N TRP A 144 -14.37 8.29 -0.38
CA TRP A 144 -13.44 8.30 0.73
C TRP A 144 -12.04 8.68 0.26
N ASN A 145 -11.43 9.61 0.98
CA ASN A 145 -10.07 10.05 0.69
C ASN A 145 -9.10 9.25 1.56
N ILE A 146 -8.23 8.47 0.93
CA ILE A 146 -7.22 7.68 1.62
C ILE A 146 -6.06 8.60 1.97
N SER A 147 -5.70 8.66 3.25
CA SER A 147 -4.60 9.48 3.78
C SER A 147 -3.34 8.68 4.11
N LEU A 148 -3.50 7.38 4.33
CA LEU A 148 -2.43 6.42 4.60
C LEU A 148 -2.78 5.11 3.93
N PHE A 149 -1.82 4.47 3.28
CA PHE A 149 -1.92 3.08 2.88
C PHE A 149 -0.58 2.41 3.06
N HIS A 150 -0.52 1.40 3.88
CA HIS A 150 0.66 0.59 4.07
C HIS A 150 0.26 -0.89 4.04
N TYR A 151 0.74 -1.59 3.02
CA TYR A 151 0.55 -3.02 2.84
C TYR A 151 1.88 -3.67 2.45
N LYS A 152 2.17 -4.80 3.07
CA LYS A 152 3.28 -5.68 2.67
C LYS A 152 2.81 -7.13 2.76
N ASN A 153 2.99 -7.86 1.66
CA ASN A 153 2.76 -9.31 1.63
C ASN A 153 3.84 -10.00 2.48
N GLN A 154 3.41 -10.82 3.43
CA GLN A 154 4.30 -11.54 4.35
C GLN A 154 4.28 -13.06 4.09
N GLY A 155 3.71 -13.51 2.97
CA GLY A 155 3.61 -14.92 2.62
C GLY A 155 2.58 -15.71 3.44
N ALA A 156 1.67 -15.04 4.12
CA ALA A 156 0.55 -15.65 4.83
C ALA A 156 -0.72 -15.67 3.96
N LEU A 157 -1.77 -16.38 4.37
CA LEU A 157 -3.04 -16.42 3.65
C LEU A 157 -3.76 -15.06 3.62
N TYR A 158 -3.44 -14.17 4.58
CA TYR A 158 -3.96 -12.82 4.69
C TYR A 158 -2.81 -11.86 5.03
N GLY A 159 -2.76 -10.74 4.32
CA GLY A 159 -1.85 -9.64 4.61
C GLY A 159 -2.60 -8.46 5.24
N GLY A 160 -2.13 -8.00 6.41
CA GLY A 160 -2.70 -6.82 7.07
C GLY A 160 -2.27 -5.54 6.36
N ALA A 161 -3.25 -4.72 5.92
CA ALA A 161 -2.99 -3.38 5.45
C ALA A 161 -3.41 -2.34 6.50
N LEU A 162 -2.55 -1.38 6.78
CA LEU A 162 -2.91 -0.21 7.57
C LEU A 162 -3.42 0.89 6.64
N ILE A 163 -4.68 1.28 6.82
CA ILE A 163 -5.34 2.24 5.93
C ILE A 163 -5.86 3.41 6.75
N GLY A 164 -5.45 4.62 6.39
CA GLY A 164 -5.98 5.87 6.92
C GLY A 164 -6.99 6.50 5.97
N PHE A 165 -8.05 7.04 6.52
CA PHE A 165 -9.07 7.77 5.79
C PHE A 165 -9.24 9.16 6.38
N LYS A 166 -9.28 10.16 5.49
CA LYS A 166 -9.69 11.50 5.83
C LYS A 166 -11.22 11.54 5.90
N VAL A 167 -11.79 11.76 7.10
CA VAL A 167 -13.23 11.68 7.37
C VAL A 167 -13.75 12.99 7.90
N LYS A 168 -14.95 13.38 7.48
CA LYS A 168 -15.69 14.49 8.08
C LYS A 168 -16.34 14.05 9.39
N LYS A 169 -16.53 15.00 10.32
CA LYS A 169 -17.35 14.78 11.52
C LYS A 169 -18.68 14.13 11.10
N ASN A 170 -19.12 13.11 11.82
CA ASN A 170 -20.34 12.32 11.58
C ASN A 170 -20.31 11.33 10.40
N SER A 171 -19.19 11.18 9.68
CA SER A 171 -19.09 10.23 8.55
C SER A 171 -18.48 8.87 8.92
N LYS A 172 -17.95 8.72 10.14
CA LYS A 172 -17.32 7.47 10.61
C LYS A 172 -18.23 6.25 10.47
N LYS A 173 -19.47 6.33 10.97
CA LYS A 173 -20.44 5.21 10.86
C LYS A 173 -20.69 4.79 9.42
N LYS A 174 -20.77 5.76 8.51
CA LYS A 174 -20.95 5.49 7.08
C LYS A 174 -19.74 4.79 6.46
N LEU A 175 -18.53 5.19 6.87
CA LEU A 175 -17.29 4.51 6.46
C LEU A 175 -17.27 3.07 6.96
N GLU A 176 -17.55 2.84 8.24
CA GLU A 176 -17.57 1.49 8.82
C GLU A 176 -18.62 0.59 8.16
N GLN A 177 -19.83 1.10 7.89
CA GLN A 177 -20.84 0.37 7.11
C GLN A 177 -20.33 0.01 5.72
N LYS A 178 -19.58 0.90 5.08
CA LYS A 178 -18.98 0.63 3.78
C LYS A 178 -17.92 -0.47 3.87
N LEU A 179 -17.02 -0.41 4.87
CA LEU A 179 -16.02 -1.45 5.11
C LEU A 179 -16.67 -2.82 5.39
N ILE A 180 -17.73 -2.85 6.20
CA ILE A 180 -18.52 -4.07 6.43
C ILE A 180 -19.07 -4.63 5.10
N SER A 181 -19.60 -3.77 4.23
CA SER A 181 -20.16 -4.20 2.95
C SER A 181 -19.12 -4.76 1.97
N ILE A 182 -17.86 -4.39 2.09
CA ILE A 182 -16.74 -4.93 1.30
C ILE A 182 -16.42 -6.37 1.73
N GLY A 183 -16.63 -6.69 3.02
CA GLY A 183 -16.51 -8.05 3.53
C GLY A 183 -15.09 -8.47 3.93
N PHE A 184 -14.11 -7.55 3.93
CA PHE A 184 -12.80 -7.83 4.48
C PHE A 184 -12.82 -7.59 6.00
N PRO A 185 -12.21 -8.48 6.81
CA PRO A 185 -12.07 -8.25 8.23
C PRO A 185 -11.30 -6.96 8.50
N PHE A 186 -11.74 -6.16 9.45
CA PHE A 186 -11.03 -4.95 9.83
C PHE A 186 -11.16 -4.62 11.32
N THR A 187 -10.19 -3.86 11.84
CA THR A 187 -10.20 -3.32 13.20
C THR A 187 -9.83 -1.84 13.18
N ASN A 188 -10.52 -1.04 13.99
CA ASN A 188 -10.18 0.38 14.13
C ASN A 188 -8.93 0.53 15.00
N GLN A 189 -7.92 1.23 14.50
CA GLN A 189 -6.62 1.48 15.12
C GLN A 189 -6.37 2.96 15.46
N THR A 190 -7.37 3.81 15.30
CA THR A 190 -7.24 5.27 15.50
C THR A 190 -6.78 5.62 16.92
N SER A 191 -7.15 4.81 17.92
CA SER A 191 -6.72 5.00 19.32
C SER A 191 -5.44 4.25 19.69
N SER A 192 -4.79 3.55 18.76
CA SER A 192 -3.58 2.80 19.06
C SER A 192 -2.45 3.73 19.49
N LYS A 193 -1.65 3.30 20.48
CA LYS A 193 -0.50 4.08 20.98
C LYS A 193 0.51 4.39 19.87
N ALA A 194 0.75 3.43 18.98
CA ALA A 194 1.70 3.60 17.88
C ALA A 194 1.22 4.71 16.92
N TYR A 195 -0.05 4.68 16.50
CA TYR A 195 -0.59 5.73 15.65
C TYR A 195 -0.53 7.10 16.32
N GLN A 196 -0.98 7.21 17.55
CA GLN A 196 -1.00 8.50 18.29
C GLN A 196 0.40 9.08 18.50
N ALA A 197 1.41 8.24 18.67
CA ALA A 197 2.78 8.68 18.96
C ALA A 197 3.61 9.01 17.68
N PHE A 198 3.36 8.31 16.57
CA PHE A 198 4.27 8.35 15.42
C PHE A 198 3.64 8.79 14.11
N LEU A 199 2.32 8.69 13.96
CA LEU A 199 1.66 8.94 12.67
C LEU A 199 0.65 10.10 12.70
N LYS A 200 0.25 10.56 13.89
CA LYS A 200 -0.69 11.66 14.07
C LYS A 200 -0.04 13.05 14.06
#